data_74b2406836ee10213e32cc8bd18ad970
#
_entry.id   74b2406836ee10213e32cc8bd18ad970
#
_cell.length_a   1.000
_cell.length_b   1.000
_cell.length_c   1.000
_cell.angle_alpha   90.00
_cell.angle_beta   90.00
_cell.angle_gamma   90.00
#
_symmetry.space_group_name_H-M   'P 1'
#
loop_
_entity.id
_entity.type
_entity.pdbx_description
1 polymer ?
#
loop_
_entity_poly.entity_id
_entity_poly.type
_entity_poly.pdbx_seq_one_letter_code
_entity_poly.pdbx_strand_id
1 'polypeptide(L)'
;VSAPYYSGDSVEIYLGDCREVLPALGRTFDAAICDPPYGSTSLAWDRWPTGWTQAVGRVTDSMWCFGSLRMFMANAAEFTQAEWRLSHDVVWEKNKGAGFHVDRIRRVHELASHWYRGAWADVCHEVPVTMDARRHRRDRFSAASDEIHGARGARNYETDEGGPRMLTSVIRAWIKHGSAIHPTQKPLAILTPLIEYAVPPGGSIIDPMAGSCSTAVAARLTGRRAVCIEADEAMCEKAARRLDQGVLPMGDVS
;
A
#
# COMPACT_ATOMS: atom_id res chain seq x y z
N VAL A 1 17.97 19.57 5.07
CA VAL A 1 17.46 18.73 3.96
C VAL A 1 17.90 19.36 2.66
N SER A 2 18.44 18.56 1.74
CA SER A 2 18.62 18.97 0.34
C SER A 2 17.25 19.35 -0.24
N ALA A 3 17.22 20.26 -1.21
CA ALA A 3 16.00 20.55 -1.96
C ALA A 3 15.46 19.25 -2.59
N PRO A 4 14.14 19.12 -2.77
CA PRO A 4 13.58 17.96 -3.48
C PRO A 4 14.15 17.89 -4.90
N TYR A 5 14.37 16.68 -5.40
CA TYR A 5 14.76 16.42 -6.77
C TYR A 5 13.67 16.87 -7.77
N TYR A 6 12.42 16.70 -7.36
CA TYR A 6 11.23 17.15 -8.08
C TYR A 6 10.22 17.73 -7.10
N SER A 7 9.55 18.83 -7.49
CA SER A 7 8.46 19.44 -6.73
C SER A 7 7.35 19.88 -7.68
N GLY A 8 6.18 19.28 -7.53
CA GLY A 8 4.93 19.66 -8.20
C GLY A 8 3.85 20.00 -7.18
N ASP A 9 2.63 20.34 -7.63
CA ASP A 9 1.55 20.88 -6.77
C ASP A 9 1.21 20.02 -5.54
N SER A 10 1.30 18.71 -5.66
CA SER A 10 0.93 17.78 -4.57
C SER A 10 1.95 16.65 -4.35
N VAL A 11 3.10 16.70 -5.04
CA VAL A 11 4.10 15.64 -5.02
C VAL A 11 5.50 16.22 -4.92
N GLU A 12 6.31 15.65 -4.05
CA GLU A 12 7.74 15.89 -3.97
C GLU A 12 8.49 14.56 -4.13
N ILE A 13 9.63 14.57 -4.82
CA ILE A 13 10.55 13.43 -4.90
C ILE A 13 11.88 13.87 -4.30
N TYR A 14 12.44 13.04 -3.42
CA TYR A 14 13.77 13.20 -2.86
C TYR A 14 14.66 12.06 -3.33
N LEU A 15 15.84 12.42 -3.83
CA LEU A 15 16.89 11.45 -4.16
C LEU A 15 17.69 11.12 -2.90
N GLY A 16 17.78 9.84 -2.54
CA GLY A 16 18.61 9.39 -1.43
C GLY A 16 18.11 8.14 -0.73
N ASP A 17 18.83 7.73 0.29
CA ASP A 17 18.42 6.66 1.18
C ASP A 17 17.32 7.13 2.14
N CYS A 18 16.23 6.42 2.20
CA CYS A 18 15.10 6.78 3.06
C CYS A 18 15.48 6.88 4.54
N ARG A 19 16.47 6.12 5.01
CA ARG A 19 16.96 6.13 6.39
C ARG A 19 17.64 7.44 6.76
N GLU A 20 18.17 8.15 5.77
CA GLU A 20 18.82 9.47 5.90
C GLU A 20 17.84 10.61 5.62
N VAL A 21 17.03 10.46 4.56
CA VAL A 21 16.11 11.49 4.10
C VAL A 21 14.95 11.68 5.09
N LEU A 22 14.30 10.60 5.56
CA LEU A 22 13.13 10.68 6.44
C LEU A 22 13.38 11.52 7.71
N PRO A 23 14.43 11.27 8.50
CA PRO A 23 14.71 12.10 9.68
C PRO A 23 14.99 13.56 9.34
N ALA A 24 15.60 13.80 8.19
CA ALA A 24 15.96 15.14 7.75
C ALA A 24 14.78 15.97 7.24
N LEU A 25 13.65 15.35 6.84
CA LEU A 25 12.46 16.08 6.38
C LEU A 25 11.83 16.94 7.49
N GLY A 26 11.94 16.54 8.77
CA GLY A 26 11.41 17.32 9.91
C GLY A 26 9.90 17.52 9.91
N ARG A 27 9.16 16.63 9.25
CA ARG A 27 7.69 16.65 9.15
C ARG A 27 7.10 15.23 9.29
N THR A 28 5.82 15.16 9.63
CA THR A 28 5.07 13.90 9.79
C THR A 28 4.07 13.73 8.65
N PHE A 29 3.59 12.49 8.49
CA PHE A 29 2.66 12.08 7.45
C PHE A 29 1.53 11.27 8.06
N ASP A 30 0.36 11.27 7.41
CA ASP A 30 -0.79 10.49 7.86
C ASP A 30 -0.53 8.99 7.72
N ALA A 31 0.10 8.55 6.63
CA ALA A 31 0.51 7.16 6.44
C ALA A 31 1.72 7.01 5.52
N ALA A 32 2.37 5.85 5.61
CA ALA A 32 3.36 5.39 4.64
C ALA A 32 2.76 4.31 3.70
N ILE A 33 3.21 4.32 2.44
CA ILE A 33 3.01 3.23 1.48
C ILE A 33 4.40 2.71 1.11
N CYS A 34 4.71 1.48 1.46
CA CYS A 34 6.07 0.94 1.37
C CYS A 34 6.11 -0.32 0.49
N ASP A 35 7.01 -0.35 -0.47
CA ASP A 35 7.32 -1.53 -1.29
C ASP A 35 8.82 -1.84 -1.21
N PRO A 36 9.29 -2.37 -0.05
CA PRO A 36 10.72 -2.63 0.15
C PRO A 36 11.22 -3.74 -0.76
N PRO A 37 12.52 -3.82 -1.03
CA PRO A 37 13.13 -5.00 -1.64
C PRO A 37 12.86 -6.25 -0.80
N TYR A 38 12.38 -7.35 -1.42
CA TYR A 38 11.98 -8.57 -0.69
C TYR A 38 13.13 -9.54 -0.39
N GLY A 39 14.32 -9.32 -0.98
CA GLY A 39 15.44 -10.25 -0.91
C GLY A 39 15.15 -11.59 -1.60
N SER A 40 14.30 -11.59 -2.62
CA SER A 40 13.80 -12.80 -3.29
C SER A 40 14.47 -13.08 -4.64
N THR A 41 15.30 -12.16 -5.13
CA THR A 41 16.02 -12.27 -6.40
C THR A 41 17.53 -12.13 -6.19
N SER A 42 18.31 -12.43 -7.24
CA SER A 42 19.78 -12.23 -7.25
C SER A 42 20.20 -10.80 -7.61
N LEU A 43 19.25 -9.90 -7.81
CA LEU A 43 19.53 -8.51 -8.20
C LEU A 43 20.19 -7.76 -7.05
N ALA A 44 21.19 -6.94 -7.36
CA ALA A 44 21.98 -6.24 -6.35
C ALA A 44 21.15 -5.31 -5.44
N TRP A 45 20.11 -4.71 -5.99
CA TRP A 45 19.20 -3.81 -5.27
C TRP A 45 18.14 -4.56 -4.44
N ASP A 46 17.87 -5.85 -4.73
CA ASP A 46 16.85 -6.63 -4.00
C ASP A 46 17.43 -7.19 -2.69
N ARG A 47 17.80 -6.28 -1.79
CA ARG A 47 18.30 -6.58 -0.45
C ARG A 47 17.48 -5.84 0.57
N TRP A 48 17.10 -6.51 1.65
CA TRP A 48 16.36 -5.88 2.74
C TRP A 48 17.14 -4.71 3.34
N PRO A 49 16.59 -3.48 3.35
CA PRO A 49 17.29 -2.30 3.83
C PRO A 49 17.08 -2.13 5.35
N THR A 50 17.78 -2.91 6.17
CA THR A 50 17.66 -2.90 7.64
C THR A 50 17.59 -1.48 8.22
N GLY A 51 16.67 -1.24 9.17
CA GLY A 51 16.46 0.03 9.86
C GLY A 51 15.45 0.97 9.20
N TRP A 52 14.94 0.66 8.02
CA TRP A 52 13.95 1.51 7.35
C TRP A 52 12.62 1.57 8.10
N THR A 53 12.18 0.46 8.73
CA THR A 53 10.94 0.42 9.52
C THR A 53 10.97 1.40 10.69
N GLN A 54 12.14 1.50 11.34
CA GLN A 54 12.35 2.47 12.41
C GLN A 54 12.38 3.91 11.89
N ALA A 55 12.98 4.14 10.72
CA ALA A 55 13.01 5.46 10.11
C ALA A 55 11.59 5.93 9.73
N VAL A 56 10.76 5.05 9.15
CA VAL A 56 9.35 5.34 8.86
C VAL A 56 8.57 5.63 10.14
N GLY A 57 8.78 4.88 11.21
CA GLY A 57 8.11 5.09 12.50
C GLY A 57 8.44 6.41 13.20
N ARG A 58 9.42 7.18 12.72
CA ARG A 58 9.69 8.54 13.22
C ARG A 58 8.81 9.60 12.58
N VAL A 59 8.17 9.27 11.46
CA VAL A 59 7.43 10.25 10.65
C VAL A 59 5.94 9.88 10.46
N THR A 60 5.54 8.67 10.81
CA THR A 60 4.13 8.25 10.77
C THR A 60 3.88 7.06 11.71
N ASP A 61 2.63 6.90 12.15
CA ASP A 61 2.16 5.76 12.94
C ASP A 61 1.23 4.81 12.16
N SER A 62 1.10 4.98 10.85
CA SER A 62 0.30 4.13 9.96
C SER A 62 1.10 3.76 8.71
N MET A 63 1.07 2.49 8.32
CA MET A 63 1.84 2.01 7.18
C MET A 63 1.17 0.84 6.48
N TRP A 64 1.04 0.92 5.16
CA TRP A 64 0.87 -0.24 4.30
C TRP A 64 2.22 -0.70 3.78
N CYS A 65 2.54 -1.97 3.96
CA CYS A 65 3.77 -2.58 3.45
C CYS A 65 3.44 -3.72 2.50
N PHE A 66 3.90 -3.62 1.26
CA PHE A 66 3.84 -4.72 0.30
C PHE A 66 4.89 -5.78 0.60
N GLY A 67 4.57 -7.04 0.31
CA GLY A 67 5.50 -8.11 0.55
C GLY A 67 4.97 -9.50 0.25
N SER A 68 5.84 -10.48 0.47
CA SER A 68 5.45 -11.88 0.52
C SER A 68 5.40 -12.35 1.98
N LEU A 69 4.58 -13.36 2.27
CA LEU A 69 4.56 -13.96 3.61
C LEU A 69 5.98 -14.34 4.08
N ARG A 70 6.80 -14.91 3.19
CA ARG A 70 8.19 -15.27 3.49
C ARG A 70 9.02 -14.07 3.93
N MET A 71 8.89 -12.94 3.23
CA MET A 71 9.59 -11.70 3.55
C MET A 71 9.15 -11.18 4.93
N PHE A 72 7.86 -11.13 5.21
CA PHE A 72 7.34 -10.68 6.52
C PHE A 72 7.82 -11.58 7.66
N MET A 73 7.78 -12.90 7.49
CA MET A 73 8.27 -13.83 8.50
C MET A 73 9.78 -13.70 8.75
N ALA A 74 10.56 -13.51 7.69
CA ALA A 74 12.02 -13.36 7.80
C ALA A 74 12.43 -12.07 8.53
N ASN A 75 11.63 -11.01 8.44
CA ASN A 75 11.95 -9.69 8.98
C ASN A 75 11.00 -9.26 10.12
N ALA A 76 10.17 -10.17 10.66
CA ALA A 76 9.17 -9.86 11.69
C ALA A 76 9.76 -9.15 12.92
N ALA A 77 10.97 -9.53 13.32
CA ALA A 77 11.66 -8.93 14.46
C ALA A 77 11.92 -7.43 14.27
N GLU A 78 12.24 -6.98 13.04
CA GLU A 78 12.49 -5.57 12.76
C GLU A 78 11.22 -4.73 12.90
N PHE A 79 10.08 -5.22 12.43
CA PHE A 79 8.79 -4.55 12.64
C PHE A 79 8.48 -4.42 14.14
N THR A 80 8.63 -5.52 14.89
CA THR A 80 8.36 -5.52 16.33
C THR A 80 9.31 -4.59 17.11
N GLN A 81 10.60 -4.58 16.77
CA GLN A 81 11.60 -3.70 17.40
C GLN A 81 11.33 -2.21 17.11
N ALA A 82 10.74 -1.91 15.96
CA ALA A 82 10.29 -0.56 15.60
C ALA A 82 8.86 -0.26 16.11
N GLU A 83 8.32 -1.09 17.03
CA GLU A 83 7.00 -0.97 17.68
C GLU A 83 5.80 -1.03 16.72
N TRP A 84 5.99 -1.55 15.51
CA TRP A 84 4.90 -1.79 14.58
C TRP A 84 4.07 -3.00 15.00
N ARG A 85 2.75 -2.84 14.97
CA ARG A 85 1.75 -3.90 15.22
C ARG A 85 0.97 -4.17 13.95
N LEU A 86 0.90 -5.43 13.56
CA LEU A 86 0.08 -5.85 12.42
C LEU A 86 -1.41 -5.68 12.76
N SER A 87 -2.14 -4.96 11.94
CA SER A 87 -3.59 -4.85 12.03
C SER A 87 -4.27 -5.94 11.21
N HIS A 88 -4.07 -5.93 9.90
CA HIS A 88 -4.63 -6.89 8.95
C HIS A 88 -3.85 -6.87 7.65
N ASP A 89 -4.23 -7.72 6.70
CA ASP A 89 -3.64 -7.79 5.38
C ASP A 89 -4.68 -7.78 4.27
N VAL A 90 -4.24 -7.36 3.10
CA VAL A 90 -4.96 -7.41 1.84
C VAL A 90 -4.17 -8.28 0.87
N VAL A 91 -4.85 -9.19 0.21
CA VAL A 91 -4.30 -10.02 -0.86
C VAL A 91 -4.49 -9.31 -2.19
N TRP A 92 -3.40 -8.89 -2.81
CA TRP A 92 -3.43 -8.43 -4.18
C TRP A 92 -3.31 -9.62 -5.13
N GLU A 93 -4.43 -9.99 -5.78
CA GLU A 93 -4.46 -11.01 -6.83
C GLU A 93 -3.98 -10.42 -8.16
N LYS A 94 -2.98 -11.08 -8.78
CA LYS A 94 -2.34 -10.67 -10.03
C LYS A 94 -2.75 -11.55 -11.20
N ASN A 95 -2.74 -11.00 -12.41
CA ASN A 95 -2.97 -11.78 -13.64
C ASN A 95 -1.81 -12.72 -14.01
N LYS A 96 -0.60 -12.47 -13.47
CA LYS A 96 0.57 -13.32 -13.71
C LYS A 96 1.22 -13.72 -12.38
N GLY A 97 1.53 -15.00 -12.26
CA GLY A 97 2.26 -15.51 -11.11
C GLY A 97 3.76 -15.23 -11.20
N ALA A 98 4.41 -15.21 -10.04
CA ALA A 98 5.86 -15.18 -9.92
C ALA A 98 6.43 -16.59 -9.82
N GLY A 99 7.56 -16.83 -10.50
CA GLY A 99 8.33 -18.06 -10.45
C GLY A 99 7.81 -19.17 -11.38
N PHE A 100 8.75 -19.89 -11.98
CA PHE A 100 8.50 -21.09 -12.81
C PHE A 100 9.01 -22.32 -12.07
N HIS A 101 8.45 -22.55 -10.87
CA HIS A 101 8.76 -23.77 -10.13
C HIS A 101 7.79 -24.89 -10.57
N VAL A 102 8.32 -26.09 -10.78
CA VAL A 102 7.52 -27.29 -11.14
C VAL A 102 7.13 -28.12 -9.92
N ASP A 103 7.69 -27.81 -8.75
CA ASP A 103 7.58 -28.55 -7.49
C ASP A 103 6.61 -27.91 -6.47
N ARG A 104 5.97 -26.79 -6.83
CA ARG A 104 5.07 -26.06 -5.92
C ARG A 104 3.99 -25.29 -6.64
N ILE A 105 2.94 -24.95 -5.92
CA ILE A 105 1.84 -24.14 -6.44
C ILE A 105 2.34 -22.76 -6.87
N ARG A 106 1.94 -22.33 -8.06
CA ARG A 106 2.28 -21.04 -8.62
C ARG A 106 1.62 -19.92 -7.82
N ARG A 107 2.44 -19.04 -7.27
CA ARG A 107 1.94 -17.88 -6.52
C ARG A 107 1.47 -16.78 -7.48
N VAL A 108 0.19 -16.43 -7.39
CA VAL A 108 -0.47 -15.39 -8.22
C VAL A 108 -0.91 -14.19 -7.39
N HIS A 109 -0.30 -13.99 -6.22
CA HIS A 109 -0.65 -12.88 -5.32
C HIS A 109 0.56 -12.29 -4.62
N GLU A 110 0.38 -11.08 -4.12
CA GLU A 110 1.23 -10.43 -3.10
C GLU A 110 0.35 -10.01 -1.94
N LEU A 111 0.96 -9.75 -0.79
CA LEU A 111 0.28 -9.19 0.37
C LEU A 111 0.56 -7.69 0.44
N ALA A 112 -0.43 -6.93 0.88
CA ALA A 112 -0.26 -5.60 1.44
C ALA A 112 -0.74 -5.66 2.88
N SER A 113 0.17 -5.56 3.85
CA SER A 113 -0.16 -5.63 5.27
C SER A 113 -0.18 -4.25 5.89
N HIS A 114 -1.23 -3.98 6.68
CA HIS A 114 -1.39 -2.74 7.41
C HIS A 114 -0.77 -2.84 8.80
N TRP A 115 0.12 -1.94 9.10
CA TRP A 115 0.82 -1.82 10.37
C TRP A 115 0.53 -0.48 11.01
N TYR A 116 0.45 -0.46 12.34
CA TYR A 116 0.23 0.76 13.10
C TYR A 116 1.06 0.79 14.39
N ARG A 117 1.22 1.98 14.94
CA ARG A 117 1.87 2.26 16.23
C ARG A 117 0.92 3.08 17.10
N GLY A 118 1.17 3.15 18.40
CA GLY A 118 0.28 3.88 19.29
C GLY A 118 -1.11 3.24 19.45
N ALA A 119 -2.15 4.02 19.67
CA ALA A 119 -3.51 3.51 19.82
C ALA A 119 -4.18 3.38 18.44
N TRP A 120 -4.98 2.31 18.25
CA TRP A 120 -5.71 2.09 17.00
C TRP A 120 -6.65 3.24 16.63
N ALA A 121 -7.25 3.87 17.65
CA ALA A 121 -8.17 5.00 17.43
C ALA A 121 -7.50 6.27 16.89
N ASP A 122 -6.17 6.37 17.01
CA ASP A 122 -5.41 7.57 16.60
C ASP A 122 -4.98 7.51 15.13
N VAL A 123 -5.09 6.34 14.48
CA VAL A 123 -4.75 6.18 13.06
C VAL A 123 -6.01 6.23 12.19
N CYS A 124 -5.90 6.82 11.01
CA CYS A 124 -6.99 6.81 10.02
C CYS A 124 -7.20 5.39 9.50
N HIS A 125 -8.46 4.95 9.44
CA HIS A 125 -8.84 3.61 8.96
C HIS A 125 -10.26 3.60 8.36
N GLU A 126 -10.48 4.40 7.32
CA GLU A 126 -11.76 4.46 6.62
C GLU A 126 -11.85 3.37 5.55
N VAL A 127 -12.69 2.35 5.78
CA VAL A 127 -12.83 1.25 4.82
C VAL A 127 -13.54 1.75 3.56
N PRO A 128 -12.89 1.71 2.37
CA PRO A 128 -13.52 2.11 1.13
C PRO A 128 -14.76 1.27 0.81
N VAL A 129 -15.71 1.89 0.13
CA VAL A 129 -16.97 1.25 -0.29
C VAL A 129 -16.95 1.08 -1.80
N THR A 130 -17.30 -0.12 -2.26
CA THR A 130 -17.51 -0.44 -3.68
C THR A 130 -19.01 -0.54 -3.99
N MET A 131 -19.39 -0.32 -5.26
CA MET A 131 -20.79 -0.38 -5.71
C MET A 131 -21.07 -1.68 -6.48
N ASP A 132 -20.61 -2.80 -5.96
CA ASP A 132 -20.72 -4.11 -6.57
C ASP A 132 -21.25 -5.18 -5.60
N ALA A 133 -22.04 -4.76 -4.63
CA ALA A 133 -22.67 -5.69 -3.71
C ALA A 133 -23.51 -6.71 -4.50
N ARG A 134 -23.38 -7.98 -4.12
CA ARG A 134 -24.35 -9.00 -4.54
C ARG A 134 -25.52 -8.95 -3.58
N ARG A 135 -26.72 -9.15 -4.10
CA ARG A 135 -27.92 -9.24 -3.27
C ARG A 135 -27.73 -10.35 -2.23
N HIS A 136 -27.68 -9.96 -0.97
CA HIS A 136 -27.55 -10.88 0.15
C HIS A 136 -28.70 -10.64 1.10
N ARG A 137 -29.59 -11.64 1.22
CA ARG A 137 -30.62 -11.67 2.25
C ARG A 137 -30.15 -12.63 3.33
N ARG A 138 -29.82 -12.09 4.48
CA ARG A 138 -29.36 -12.90 5.60
C ARG A 138 -30.55 -13.52 6.29
N ASP A 139 -30.69 -14.83 6.20
CA ASP A 139 -31.54 -15.57 7.11
C ASP A 139 -30.94 -15.51 8.53
N ARG A 140 -31.82 -15.39 9.54
CA ARG A 140 -31.45 -15.16 10.94
C ARG A 140 -30.32 -16.12 11.37
N PHE A 141 -29.23 -15.57 11.87
CA PHE A 141 -28.21 -16.37 12.57
C PHE A 141 -28.82 -16.98 13.82
N SER A 142 -28.65 -18.30 14.01
CA SER A 142 -28.97 -18.98 15.26
C SER A 142 -27.95 -18.57 16.36
N ALA A 143 -28.38 -18.58 17.61
CA ALA A 143 -27.57 -18.25 18.78
C ALA A 143 -26.24 -19.01 18.90
N ALA A 144 -26.09 -20.14 18.21
CA ALA A 144 -24.85 -20.94 18.16
C ALA A 144 -23.65 -20.23 17.50
N SER A 145 -23.86 -19.12 16.77
CA SER A 145 -22.77 -18.37 16.17
C SER A 145 -22.09 -17.38 17.15
N ASP A 146 -22.74 -17.05 18.26
CA ASP A 146 -22.23 -16.09 19.24
C ASP A 146 -21.15 -16.72 20.12
N GLU A 147 -21.17 -18.05 20.31
CA GLU A 147 -20.14 -18.78 21.05
C GLU A 147 -18.77 -18.78 20.37
N ILE A 148 -18.74 -18.77 19.02
CA ILE A 148 -17.50 -18.83 18.25
C ILE A 148 -16.91 -17.41 18.03
N HIS A 149 -17.76 -16.39 17.92
CA HIS A 149 -17.34 -15.05 17.49
C HIS A 149 -17.51 -13.95 18.55
N GLY A 150 -17.96 -14.29 19.77
CA GLY A 150 -18.32 -13.34 20.81
C GLY A 150 -19.58 -12.53 20.47
N ALA A 151 -20.09 -11.77 21.43
CA ALA A 151 -21.29 -10.94 21.26
C ALA A 151 -21.05 -9.83 20.22
N ARG A 152 -21.17 -10.14 18.96
CA ARG A 152 -21.29 -9.15 17.87
C ARG A 152 -22.76 -8.82 17.76
N GLY A 153 -23.13 -7.59 18.12
CA GLY A 153 -24.50 -7.12 17.97
C GLY A 153 -25.04 -7.50 16.58
N ALA A 154 -26.20 -8.14 16.56
CA ALA A 154 -26.88 -8.56 15.33
C ALA A 154 -27.18 -7.31 14.50
N ARG A 155 -26.30 -6.97 13.54
CA ARG A 155 -26.60 -6.00 12.49
C ARG A 155 -27.28 -6.77 11.36
N ASN A 156 -28.56 -6.48 11.13
CA ASN A 156 -29.23 -6.88 9.89
C ASN A 156 -28.53 -6.13 8.76
N TYR A 157 -27.73 -6.86 7.99
CA TYR A 157 -27.06 -6.32 6.83
C TYR A 157 -27.75 -6.86 5.59
N GLU A 158 -28.57 -6.04 4.97
CA GLU A 158 -29.17 -6.32 3.66
C GLU A 158 -28.39 -5.53 2.61
N THR A 159 -27.98 -6.17 1.53
CA THR A 159 -27.40 -5.50 0.38
C THR A 159 -28.25 -5.76 -0.84
N ASP A 160 -28.52 -4.70 -1.59
CA ASP A 160 -29.11 -4.80 -2.92
C ASP A 160 -28.04 -5.12 -3.97
N GLU A 161 -28.47 -5.77 -5.06
CA GLU A 161 -27.60 -6.03 -6.20
C GLU A 161 -27.06 -4.71 -6.76
N GLY A 162 -25.72 -4.61 -6.91
CA GLY A 162 -25.03 -3.39 -7.33
C GLY A 162 -25.00 -2.25 -6.31
N GLY A 163 -25.44 -2.51 -5.07
CA GLY A 163 -25.40 -1.53 -3.98
C GLY A 163 -24.02 -1.36 -3.35
N PRO A 164 -23.91 -0.51 -2.32
CA PRO A 164 -22.65 -0.31 -1.61
C PRO A 164 -22.28 -1.53 -0.78
N ARG A 165 -21.00 -1.88 -0.79
CA ARG A 165 -20.40 -2.84 0.14
C ARG A 165 -19.00 -2.40 0.57
N MET A 166 -18.59 -2.78 1.75
CA MET A 166 -17.22 -2.58 2.20
C MET A 166 -16.25 -3.37 1.31
N LEU A 167 -15.12 -2.76 0.98
CA LEU A 167 -14.05 -3.41 0.25
C LEU A 167 -13.62 -4.70 0.98
N THR A 168 -13.38 -5.76 0.22
CA THR A 168 -12.91 -7.04 0.77
C THR A 168 -11.39 -7.14 0.75
N SER A 169 -10.85 -8.03 1.58
CA SER A 169 -9.40 -8.23 1.69
C SER A 169 -8.73 -8.89 0.47
N VAL A 170 -9.46 -9.24 -0.58
CA VAL A 170 -8.90 -9.71 -1.84
C VAL A 170 -9.21 -8.70 -2.93
N ILE A 171 -8.17 -8.04 -3.45
CA ILE A 171 -8.27 -7.04 -4.51
C ILE A 171 -7.62 -7.59 -5.77
N ARG A 172 -8.38 -7.63 -6.87
CA ARG A 172 -7.88 -7.99 -8.19
C ARG A 172 -7.40 -6.76 -8.91
N ALA A 173 -6.12 -6.70 -9.21
CA ALA A 173 -5.55 -5.61 -9.96
C ALA A 173 -4.54 -6.12 -11.00
N TRP A 174 -4.84 -5.87 -12.26
CA TRP A 174 -4.06 -6.39 -13.38
C TRP A 174 -2.93 -5.41 -13.75
N ILE A 175 -1.75 -5.96 -13.99
CA ILE A 175 -0.64 -5.19 -14.57
C ILE A 175 -0.85 -5.19 -16.09
N LYS A 176 -1.11 -4.02 -16.68
CA LYS A 176 -1.20 -3.87 -18.14
C LYS A 176 0.19 -3.92 -18.76
N HIS A 177 0.37 -4.75 -19.78
CA HIS A 177 1.62 -4.81 -20.55
C HIS A 177 1.76 -3.59 -21.45
N GLY A 178 2.99 -3.05 -21.53
CA GLY A 178 3.35 -1.98 -22.47
C GLY A 178 3.23 -0.55 -21.91
N SER A 179 2.57 -0.32 -20.77
CA SER A 179 2.47 1.00 -20.15
C SER A 179 3.31 1.16 -18.87
N ALA A 180 3.91 0.08 -18.38
CA ALA A 180 4.71 0.11 -17.15
C ALA A 180 6.10 0.71 -17.42
N ILE A 181 6.46 1.75 -16.65
CA ILE A 181 7.79 2.38 -16.68
C ILE A 181 8.80 1.51 -15.91
N HIS A 182 8.32 0.70 -14.96
CA HIS A 182 9.15 -0.20 -14.16
C HIS A 182 8.50 -1.60 -14.08
N PRO A 183 9.30 -2.70 -14.12
CA PRO A 183 8.78 -4.07 -14.07
C PRO A 183 7.97 -4.41 -12.83
N THR A 184 8.22 -3.72 -11.71
CA THR A 184 7.55 -3.93 -10.41
C THR A 184 6.54 -2.83 -10.05
N GLN A 185 6.13 -2.01 -11.03
CA GLN A 185 5.16 -0.94 -10.81
C GLN A 185 3.86 -1.48 -10.20
N LYS A 186 3.41 -0.89 -9.07
CA LYS A 186 2.12 -1.24 -8.46
C LYS A 186 0.98 -0.62 -9.25
N PRO A 187 -0.08 -1.37 -9.57
CA PRO A 187 -1.29 -0.84 -10.20
C PRO A 187 -1.99 0.19 -9.31
N LEU A 188 -2.59 1.20 -9.92
CA LEU A 188 -3.38 2.20 -9.17
C LEU A 188 -4.59 1.56 -8.49
N ALA A 189 -5.19 0.54 -9.10
CA ALA A 189 -6.33 -0.19 -8.54
C ALA A 189 -6.06 -0.86 -7.19
N ILE A 190 -4.80 -1.16 -6.83
CA ILE A 190 -4.45 -1.59 -5.48
C ILE A 190 -4.04 -0.41 -4.59
N LEU A 191 -3.33 0.59 -5.11
CA LEU A 191 -2.82 1.70 -4.32
C LEU A 191 -3.94 2.64 -3.84
N THR A 192 -4.88 2.97 -4.74
CA THR A 192 -5.98 3.89 -4.44
C THR A 192 -6.76 3.49 -3.19
N PRO A 193 -7.33 2.28 -3.06
CA PRO A 193 -8.10 1.92 -1.87
C PRO A 193 -7.25 1.83 -0.60
N LEU A 194 -5.96 1.48 -0.69
CA LEU A 194 -5.08 1.47 0.49
C LEU A 194 -4.80 2.90 0.97
N ILE A 195 -4.65 3.84 0.05
CA ILE A 195 -4.48 5.26 0.36
C ILE A 195 -5.76 5.84 0.99
N GLU A 196 -6.92 5.57 0.38
CA GLU A 196 -8.21 6.04 0.90
C GLU A 196 -8.51 5.49 2.29
N TYR A 197 -8.07 4.26 2.57
CA TYR A 197 -8.19 3.64 3.89
C TYR A 197 -7.38 4.38 4.96
N ALA A 198 -6.10 4.69 4.68
CA ALA A 198 -5.14 5.12 5.69
C ALA A 198 -4.91 6.63 5.75
N VAL A 199 -5.43 7.39 4.77
CA VAL A 199 -5.15 8.82 4.63
C VAL A 199 -6.42 9.61 4.38
N PRO A 200 -6.76 10.57 5.22
CA PRO A 200 -7.96 11.40 5.02
C PRO A 200 -7.82 12.26 3.75
N PRO A 201 -8.94 12.75 3.16
CA PRO A 201 -8.90 13.69 2.05
C PRO A 201 -8.02 14.90 2.35
N GLY A 202 -7.12 15.27 1.41
CA GLY A 202 -6.15 16.36 1.58
C GLY A 202 -4.95 16.01 2.47
N GLY A 203 -4.92 14.82 3.05
CA GLY A 203 -3.81 14.31 3.86
C GLY A 203 -2.54 14.04 3.05
N SER A 204 -1.52 13.51 3.73
CA SER A 204 -0.15 13.34 3.21
C SER A 204 0.37 11.92 3.37
N ILE A 205 1.05 11.45 2.33
CA ILE A 205 1.63 10.10 2.24
C ILE A 205 3.14 10.21 2.11
N ILE A 206 3.85 9.30 2.75
CA ILE A 206 5.28 9.07 2.49
C ILE A 206 5.46 7.70 1.80
N ASP A 207 6.19 7.68 0.69
CA ASP A 207 6.68 6.45 0.06
C ASP A 207 8.21 6.44 0.15
N PRO A 208 8.78 5.64 1.06
CA PRO A 208 10.21 5.66 1.33
C PRO A 208 11.07 4.93 0.29
N MET A 209 10.46 4.18 -0.64
CA MET A 209 11.15 3.38 -1.67
C MET A 209 10.30 3.38 -2.95
N ALA A 210 10.15 4.58 -3.53
CA ALA A 210 9.05 4.90 -4.43
C ALA A 210 9.19 4.33 -5.86
N GLY A 211 10.39 3.95 -6.28
CA GLY A 211 10.62 3.42 -7.63
C GLY A 211 10.02 4.34 -8.70
N SER A 212 8.98 3.86 -9.38
CA SER A 212 8.27 4.62 -10.42
C SER A 212 7.29 5.68 -9.89
N CYS A 213 7.23 5.93 -8.59
CA CYS A 213 6.30 6.85 -7.91
C CYS A 213 4.82 6.61 -8.22
N SER A 214 4.40 5.34 -8.31
CA SER A 214 2.98 5.03 -8.51
C SER A 214 2.10 5.48 -7.35
N THR A 215 2.65 5.48 -6.13
CA THR A 215 2.01 6.05 -4.93
C THR A 215 1.70 7.53 -5.11
N ALA A 216 2.61 8.32 -5.72
CA ALA A 216 2.38 9.73 -5.99
C ALA A 216 1.23 9.96 -6.99
N VAL A 217 1.15 9.13 -8.04
CA VAL A 217 0.05 9.18 -9.00
C VAL A 217 -1.28 8.84 -8.33
N ALA A 218 -1.32 7.79 -7.51
CA ALA A 218 -2.53 7.40 -6.77
C ALA A 218 -2.95 8.47 -5.74
N ALA A 219 -2.00 9.08 -5.04
CA ALA A 219 -2.25 10.18 -4.12
C ALA A 219 -2.90 11.38 -4.83
N ARG A 220 -2.35 11.79 -5.98
CA ARG A 220 -2.89 12.88 -6.80
C ARG A 220 -4.33 12.59 -7.25
N LEU A 221 -4.60 11.37 -7.73
CA LEU A 221 -5.92 10.94 -8.16
C LEU A 221 -6.96 10.96 -7.03
N THR A 222 -6.53 10.72 -5.81
CA THR A 222 -7.41 10.69 -4.63
C THR A 222 -7.42 12.00 -3.84
N GLY A 223 -6.81 13.07 -4.38
CA GLY A 223 -6.76 14.38 -3.72
C GLY A 223 -5.89 14.41 -2.45
N ARG A 224 -4.83 13.60 -2.41
CA ARG A 224 -3.83 13.55 -1.33
C ARG A 224 -2.50 14.07 -1.83
N ARG A 225 -1.60 14.41 -0.90
CA ARG A 225 -0.22 14.82 -1.19
C ARG A 225 0.72 13.65 -0.96
N ALA A 226 1.79 13.56 -1.73
CA ALA A 226 2.79 12.52 -1.58
C ALA A 226 4.21 13.09 -1.52
N VAL A 227 5.01 12.50 -0.65
CA VAL A 227 6.46 12.61 -0.68
C VAL A 227 7.01 11.24 -1.02
N CYS A 228 7.88 11.19 -2.00
CA CYS A 228 8.50 9.98 -2.50
C CYS A 228 10.01 10.07 -2.28
N ILE A 229 10.62 8.99 -1.81
CA ILE A 229 12.08 8.88 -1.68
C ILE A 229 12.53 7.73 -2.58
N GLU A 230 13.55 7.98 -3.37
CA GLU A 230 14.14 7.00 -4.29
C GLU A 230 15.67 7.14 -4.29
N ALA A 231 16.36 6.02 -4.20
CA ALA A 231 17.83 6.01 -4.15
C ALA A 231 18.48 6.03 -5.54
N ASP A 232 17.76 5.61 -6.58
CA ASP A 232 18.24 5.59 -7.96
C ASP A 232 17.83 6.88 -8.70
N GLU A 233 18.81 7.70 -9.04
CA GLU A 233 18.60 8.96 -9.75
C GLU A 233 17.91 8.77 -11.10
N ALA A 234 18.23 7.69 -11.83
CA ALA A 234 17.58 7.40 -13.11
C ALA A 234 16.09 7.07 -12.94
N MET A 235 15.71 6.50 -11.81
CA MET A 235 14.31 6.29 -11.45
C MET A 235 13.63 7.59 -11.03
N CYS A 236 14.30 8.45 -10.25
CA CYS A 236 13.79 9.79 -9.94
C CYS A 236 13.47 10.58 -11.20
N GLU A 237 14.37 10.59 -12.19
CA GLU A 237 14.16 11.31 -13.44
C GLU A 237 12.97 10.77 -14.24
N LYS A 238 12.83 9.44 -14.35
CA LYS A 238 11.68 8.82 -15.02
C LYS A 238 10.37 9.14 -14.32
N ALA A 239 10.37 9.11 -12.98
CA ALA A 239 9.21 9.44 -12.16
C ALA A 239 8.82 10.92 -12.32
N ALA A 240 9.78 11.85 -12.28
CA ALA A 240 9.56 13.27 -12.49
C ALA A 240 8.92 13.55 -13.87
N ARG A 241 9.50 13.00 -14.94
CA ARG A 241 8.94 13.12 -16.28
C ARG A 241 7.52 12.57 -16.40
N ARG A 242 7.22 11.45 -15.73
CA ARG A 242 5.87 10.88 -15.67
C ARG A 242 4.88 11.83 -14.99
N LEU A 243 5.28 12.46 -13.91
CA LEU A 243 4.44 13.37 -13.13
C LEU A 243 4.18 14.68 -13.88
N ASP A 244 5.17 15.19 -14.65
CA ASP A 244 5.05 16.39 -15.49
C ASP A 244 4.12 16.17 -16.69
N GLN A 245 4.15 15.01 -17.29
CA GLN A 245 3.33 14.72 -18.48
C GLN A 245 1.84 14.69 -18.20
N GLY A 246 1.41 14.80 -16.94
CA GLY A 246 -0.01 14.79 -16.58
C GLY A 246 -0.76 13.53 -17.03
N VAL A 247 -0.03 12.46 -17.38
CA VAL A 247 -0.60 11.21 -17.86
C VAL A 247 -1.33 10.54 -16.71
N LEU A 248 -2.56 10.97 -16.52
CA LEU A 248 -3.56 10.11 -15.88
C LEU A 248 -3.71 8.91 -16.82
N PRO A 249 -3.45 7.68 -16.36
CA PRO A 249 -3.79 6.51 -17.16
C PRO A 249 -5.32 6.48 -17.29
N MET A 250 -5.82 7.02 -18.41
CA MET A 250 -7.21 6.82 -18.80
C MET A 250 -7.37 5.32 -19.10
N GLY A 251 -7.67 4.51 -18.11
CA GLY A 251 -7.92 3.10 -18.34
C GLY A 251 -7.76 2.12 -17.19
N ASP A 252 -7.41 2.55 -15.99
CA ASP A 252 -7.33 1.63 -14.84
C ASP A 252 -8.59 1.64 -13.96
N VAL A 253 -9.66 2.32 -14.40
CA VAL A 253 -10.96 2.36 -13.70
C VAL A 253 -11.96 1.53 -14.51
N SER A 254 -11.83 0.22 -14.45
CA SER A 254 -12.93 -0.72 -14.81
C SER A 254 -12.62 -2.12 -14.27
#